data_6e54f1c429555c616a17f8e988f754bf
#
_entry.id   6e54f1c429555c616a17f8e988f754bf
#
_cell.length_a   1.000
_cell.length_b   1.000
_cell.length_c   1.000
_cell.angle_alpha   90.00
_cell.angle_beta   90.00
_cell.angle_gamma   90.00
#
_symmetry.space_group_name_H-M   'P 1'
#
loop_
_entity.id
_entity.type
_entity.pdbx_description
1 polymer ?
#
loop_
_entity_poly.entity_id
_entity_poly.type
_entity_poly.pdbx_seq_one_letter_code
_entity_poly.pdbx_strand_id
1 'polypeptide(L)'
;MKIIDFLGRGRENATRADVLAAKLETTPRGLRSQIMRARDAGEIILYAPGGYGGYFLPSNDPETAQKEMAAFYHVQVARCKHGLKSVAPVARKLGIPLG
;
A
#
# COMPACT_ATOMS: atom_id res chain seq x y z
N MET A 1 16.78 -7.83 -9.52
CA MET A 1 16.30 -7.95 -8.13
C MET A 1 14.84 -7.54 -8.04
N LYS A 2 14.07 -8.27 -7.26
CA LYS A 2 12.66 -7.94 -7.03
C LYS A 2 12.55 -6.86 -5.95
N ILE A 3 11.50 -6.05 -6.03
CA ILE A 3 11.27 -4.98 -5.04
C ILE A 3 11.24 -5.52 -3.61
N ILE A 4 10.71 -6.72 -3.39
CA ILE A 4 10.64 -7.32 -2.05
C ILE A 4 12.01 -7.53 -1.41
N ASP A 5 13.08 -7.64 -2.22
CA ASP A 5 14.44 -7.80 -1.71
C ASP A 5 14.97 -6.55 -1.01
N PHE A 6 14.32 -5.41 -1.24
CA PHE A 6 14.68 -4.12 -0.66
C PHE A 6 13.81 -3.74 0.53
N LEU A 7 12.84 -4.58 0.90
CA LEU A 7 11.89 -4.28 1.97
C LEU A 7 12.22 -5.07 3.24
N GLY A 8 12.15 -4.39 4.38
CA GLY A 8 12.32 -5.03 5.68
C GLY A 8 11.02 -5.65 6.17
N ARG A 9 11.12 -6.52 7.16
CA ARG A 9 9.97 -7.16 7.78
C ARG A 9 9.58 -6.44 9.06
N GLY A 10 8.26 -6.20 9.20
CA GLY A 10 7.71 -5.48 10.33
C GLY A 10 7.72 -3.98 10.12
N ARG A 11 6.79 -3.30 10.78
CA ARG A 11 6.64 -1.85 10.67
C ARG A 11 7.89 -1.08 11.10
N GLU A 12 8.61 -1.59 12.07
CA GLU A 12 9.84 -0.97 12.57
C GLU A 12 10.95 -0.93 11.52
N ASN A 13 10.83 -1.73 10.48
CA ASN A 13 11.79 -1.80 9.38
C ASN A 13 11.22 -1.21 8.09
N ALA A 14 10.17 -0.40 8.18
CA ALA A 14 9.57 0.23 7.02
C ALA A 14 10.55 1.19 6.35
N THR A 15 10.53 1.22 5.01
CA THR A 15 11.37 2.10 4.21
C THR A 15 10.49 3.17 3.57
N ARG A 16 10.86 4.43 3.78
CA ARG A 16 10.15 5.56 3.18
C ARG A 16 10.15 5.45 1.65
N ALA A 17 9.08 5.94 1.04
CA ALA A 17 8.92 5.85 -0.40
C ALA A 17 10.06 6.53 -1.17
N ASP A 18 10.50 7.70 -0.72
CA ASP A 18 11.61 8.43 -1.36
C ASP A 18 12.93 7.67 -1.27
N VAL A 19 13.21 7.07 -0.13
CA VAL A 19 14.42 6.26 0.08
C VAL A 19 14.36 5.00 -0.77
N LEU A 20 13.20 4.34 -0.81
CA LEU A 20 13.03 3.12 -1.60
C LEU A 20 13.16 3.40 -3.10
N ALA A 21 12.57 4.49 -3.57
CA ALA A 21 12.69 4.90 -4.98
C ALA A 21 14.15 5.15 -5.34
N ALA A 22 14.92 5.80 -4.47
CA ALA A 22 16.34 6.04 -4.69
C ALA A 22 17.14 4.73 -4.75
N LYS A 23 16.85 3.78 -3.87
CA LYS A 23 17.52 2.47 -3.87
C LYS A 23 17.23 1.68 -5.14
N LEU A 24 16.04 1.82 -5.70
CA LEU A 24 15.62 1.14 -6.92
C LEU A 24 15.95 1.95 -8.17
N GLU A 25 16.59 3.12 -8.02
CA GLU A 25 16.94 4.01 -9.11
C GLU A 25 15.73 4.33 -10.00
N THR A 26 14.62 4.67 -9.37
CA THR A 26 13.37 4.96 -10.06
C THR A 26 12.72 6.23 -9.50
N THR A 27 11.65 6.68 -10.15
CA THR A 27 10.84 7.81 -9.71
C THR A 27 9.77 7.35 -8.73
N PRO A 28 9.12 8.26 -7.98
CA PRO A 28 7.98 7.89 -7.14
C PRO A 28 6.87 7.18 -7.91
N ARG A 29 6.61 7.61 -9.14
CA ARG A 29 5.62 6.96 -10.01
C ARG A 29 6.06 5.56 -10.41
N GLY A 30 7.32 5.39 -10.76
CA GLY A 30 7.89 4.08 -11.09
C GLY A 30 7.84 3.13 -9.91
N LEU A 31 8.12 3.64 -8.71
CA LEU A 31 8.01 2.85 -7.48
C LEU A 31 6.58 2.34 -7.27
N ARG A 32 5.58 3.22 -7.39
CA ARG A 32 4.18 2.80 -7.23
C ARG A 32 3.80 1.72 -8.24
N SER A 33 4.26 1.83 -9.48
CA SER A 33 4.01 0.82 -10.51
C SER A 33 4.63 -0.52 -10.14
N GLN A 34 5.86 -0.52 -9.62
CA GLN A 34 6.52 -1.75 -9.19
C GLN A 34 5.80 -2.41 -8.02
N ILE A 35 5.33 -1.60 -7.06
CA ILE A 35 4.56 -2.11 -5.92
C ILE A 35 3.26 -2.73 -6.38
N MET A 36 2.54 -2.08 -7.30
CA MET A 36 1.29 -2.61 -7.83
C MET A 36 1.51 -3.95 -8.55
N ARG A 37 2.55 -4.05 -9.35
CA ARG A 37 2.89 -5.30 -10.05
C ARG A 37 3.21 -6.42 -9.06
N ALA A 38 3.96 -6.11 -8.01
CA ALA A 38 4.30 -7.09 -6.99
C ALA A 38 3.04 -7.58 -6.27
N ARG A 39 2.13 -6.67 -5.92
CA ARG A 39 0.87 -7.02 -5.28
C ARG A 39 -0.02 -7.85 -6.21
N ASP A 40 -0.06 -7.53 -7.50
CA ASP A 40 -0.80 -8.29 -8.49
C ASP A 40 -0.24 -9.71 -8.64
N ALA A 41 1.05 -9.87 -8.41
CA ALA A 41 1.70 -11.17 -8.42
C ALA A 41 1.52 -11.96 -7.11
N GLY A 42 0.80 -11.40 -6.13
CA GLY A 42 0.51 -12.07 -4.86
C GLY A 42 1.39 -11.69 -3.70
N GLU A 43 2.31 -10.73 -3.88
CA GLU A 43 3.17 -10.28 -2.78
C GLU A 43 2.39 -9.37 -1.83
N ILE A 44 2.62 -9.55 -0.52
CA ILE A 44 2.00 -8.72 0.50
C ILE A 44 2.98 -7.61 0.87
N ILE A 45 2.70 -6.40 0.38
CA ILE A 45 3.49 -5.20 0.69
C ILE A 45 2.59 -4.23 1.42
N LEU A 46 2.95 -3.93 2.66
CA LEU A 46 2.19 -3.06 3.55
C LEU A 46 2.74 -1.64 3.50
N TYR A 47 1.94 -0.68 3.96
CA TYR A 47 2.33 0.72 4.04
C TYR A 47 1.84 1.32 5.35
N ALA A 48 2.73 2.00 6.05
CA ALA A 48 2.40 2.75 7.26
C ALA A 48 2.60 4.24 6.98
N PRO A 49 1.61 5.10 7.26
CA PRO A 49 1.76 6.55 7.08
C PRO A 49 2.59 7.15 8.22
N GLY A 50 3.08 8.38 7.99
CA GLY A 50 3.81 9.15 9.01
C GLY A 50 5.30 9.25 8.72
N GLY A 51 6.00 10.04 9.57
CA GLY A 51 7.42 10.32 9.37
C GLY A 51 8.35 9.11 9.48
N TYR A 52 7.94 8.12 10.27
CA TYR A 52 8.66 6.85 10.42
C TYR A 52 7.98 5.72 9.66
N GLY A 53 7.07 6.09 8.76
CA GLY A 53 6.32 5.12 7.96
C GLY A 53 7.03 4.76 6.68
N GLY A 54 6.33 4.02 5.82
CA GLY A 54 6.81 3.59 4.54
C GLY A 54 6.33 2.19 4.21
N TYR A 55 6.98 1.58 3.23
CA TYR A 55 6.63 0.24 2.77
C TYR A 55 7.40 -0.82 3.56
N PHE A 56 6.75 -1.92 3.86
CA PHE A 56 7.36 -3.02 4.60
C PHE A 56 6.65 -4.35 4.30
N LEU A 57 7.33 -5.45 4.60
CA LEU A 57 6.73 -6.78 4.53
C LEU A 57 6.18 -7.15 5.92
N PRO A 58 5.18 -8.04 5.98
CA PRO A 58 4.66 -8.48 7.28
C PRO A 58 5.76 -9.02 8.19
N SER A 59 5.61 -8.80 9.49
CA SER A 59 6.56 -9.29 10.50
C SER A 59 6.72 -10.82 10.41
N ASN A 60 7.86 -11.31 10.85
CA ASN A 60 8.09 -12.75 10.99
C ASN A 60 7.29 -13.36 12.13
N ASP A 61 6.84 -12.53 13.09
CA ASP A 61 5.95 -12.97 14.15
C ASP A 61 4.51 -13.03 13.62
N PRO A 62 3.87 -14.24 13.58
CA PRO A 62 2.55 -14.37 12.98
C PRO A 62 1.47 -13.48 13.59
N GLU A 63 1.50 -13.29 14.90
CA GLU A 63 0.53 -12.45 15.60
C GLU A 63 0.68 -10.98 15.23
N THR A 64 1.92 -10.49 15.20
CA THR A 64 2.23 -9.13 14.80
C THR A 64 1.90 -8.92 13.32
N ALA A 65 2.25 -9.88 12.47
CA ALA A 65 1.96 -9.81 11.04
C ALA A 65 0.44 -9.69 10.79
N GLN A 66 -0.38 -10.45 11.52
CA GLN A 66 -1.82 -10.38 11.39
C GLN A 66 -2.36 -9.00 11.75
N LYS A 67 -1.85 -8.40 12.82
CA LYS A 67 -2.25 -7.04 13.24
C LYS A 67 -1.86 -6.01 12.18
N GLU A 68 -0.66 -6.13 11.64
CA GLU A 68 -0.16 -5.23 10.59
C GLU A 68 -1.01 -5.32 9.33
N MET A 69 -1.32 -6.53 8.89
CA MET A 69 -2.15 -6.76 7.71
C MET A 69 -3.58 -6.25 7.92
N ALA A 70 -4.16 -6.49 9.09
CA ALA A 70 -5.50 -6.03 9.41
C ALA A 70 -5.58 -4.51 9.42
N ALA A 71 -4.59 -3.84 10.01
CA ALA A 71 -4.55 -2.37 10.05
C ALA A 71 -4.47 -1.79 8.62
N PHE A 72 -3.62 -2.36 7.78
CA PHE A 72 -3.51 -1.94 6.38
C PHE A 72 -4.82 -2.15 5.63
N TYR A 73 -5.44 -3.32 5.78
CA TYR A 73 -6.71 -3.63 5.15
C TYR A 73 -7.80 -2.61 5.51
N HIS A 74 -7.96 -2.32 6.79
CA HIS A 74 -8.99 -1.38 7.25
C HIS A 74 -8.77 0.04 6.70
N VAL A 75 -7.53 0.51 6.65
CA VAL A 75 -7.22 1.83 6.10
C VAL A 75 -7.55 1.88 4.60
N GLN A 76 -7.17 0.85 3.84
CA GLN A 76 -7.41 0.82 2.40
C GLN A 76 -8.90 0.73 2.07
N VAL A 77 -9.64 -0.09 2.82
CA VAL A 77 -11.10 -0.20 2.65
C VAL A 77 -11.79 1.13 2.96
N ALA A 78 -11.38 1.80 4.04
CA ALA A 78 -11.94 3.11 4.41
C ALA A 78 -11.70 4.15 3.31
N ARG A 79 -10.50 4.17 2.73
CA ARG A 79 -10.18 5.08 1.62
C ARG A 79 -11.03 4.79 0.39
N CYS A 80 -11.25 3.52 0.08
CA CYS A 80 -12.11 3.10 -1.03
C CYS A 80 -13.54 3.59 -0.86
N LYS A 81 -14.12 3.38 0.32
CA LYS A 81 -15.48 3.83 0.64
C LYS A 81 -15.60 5.34 0.55
N HIS A 82 -14.58 6.06 1.03
CA HIS A 82 -14.57 7.53 0.98
C HIS A 82 -14.50 8.02 -0.47
N GLY A 83 -13.68 7.38 -1.30
CA GLY A 83 -13.60 7.69 -2.72
C GLY A 83 -14.92 7.45 -3.45
N LEU A 84 -15.62 6.36 -3.14
CA LEU A 84 -16.93 6.08 -3.70
C LEU A 84 -17.96 7.15 -3.33
N LYS A 85 -17.93 7.63 -2.08
CA LYS A 85 -18.80 8.72 -1.63
C LYS A 85 -18.55 10.00 -2.42
N SER A 86 -17.30 10.29 -2.72
CA SER A 86 -16.91 11.49 -3.48
C SER A 86 -17.48 11.52 -4.88
N VAL A 87 -17.56 10.35 -5.54
CA VAL A 87 -18.06 10.25 -6.91
C VAL A 87 -19.56 9.96 -7.01
N ALA A 88 -20.22 9.68 -5.90
CA ALA A 88 -21.63 9.34 -5.90
C ALA A 88 -22.52 10.39 -6.57
N PRO A 89 -22.37 11.71 -6.30
CA PRO A 89 -23.17 12.73 -6.98
C PRO A 89 -22.96 12.74 -8.49
N VAL A 90 -21.70 12.55 -8.91
CA VAL A 90 -21.37 12.52 -10.34
C VAL A 90 -21.98 11.30 -11.01
N ALA A 91 -21.86 10.13 -10.36
CA ALA A 91 -22.41 8.89 -10.87
C ALA A 91 -23.93 8.98 -11.05
N ARG A 92 -24.64 9.57 -10.07
CA ARG A 92 -26.09 9.78 -10.17
C ARG A 92 -26.46 10.65 -11.35
N LYS A 93 -25.71 11.73 -11.59
CA LYS A 93 -25.96 12.64 -12.69
C LYS A 93 -25.74 11.95 -14.05
N LEU A 94 -24.77 11.06 -14.13
CA LEU A 94 -24.45 10.30 -15.34
C LEU A 94 -25.31 9.05 -15.51
N GLY A 95 -26.12 8.70 -14.52
CA GLY A 95 -26.92 7.48 -14.54
C GLY A 95 -26.10 6.19 -14.40
N ILE A 96 -24.92 6.29 -13.78
CA ILE A 96 -24.03 5.14 -13.56
C ILE A 96 -24.33 4.51 -12.20
N PRO A 97 -24.65 3.22 -12.14
CA PRO A 97 -24.87 2.55 -10.85
C PRO A 97 -23.54 2.38 -10.10
N LEU A 98 -23.56 2.64 -8.80
CA LEU A 98 -22.47 2.32 -7.90
C LEU A 98 -22.79 0.99 -7.24
N GLY A 99 -22.13 -0.05 -7.71
CA GLY A 99 -22.37 -1.40 -7.28
C GLY A 99 -21.70 -1.81 -5.99
#